data_0cd5b1221a8d4cc96f635bf5679514d6
#
_entry.id   0cd5b1221a8d4cc96f635bf5679514d6
#
_cell.length_a   1.000
_cell.length_b   1.000
_cell.length_c   1.000
_cell.angle_alpha   90.00
_cell.angle_beta   90.00
_cell.angle_gamma   90.00
#
_symmetry.space_group_name_H-M   'P 1'
#
loop_
_entity.id
_entity.type
_entity.pdbx_description
1 polymer ?
#
loop_
_entity_poly.entity_id
_entity_poly.type
_entity_poly.pdbx_seq_one_letter_code
_entity_poly.pdbx_strand_id
1 'polypeptide(L)'
;MSTTADAPATTVQRSVVPALIAAMRPYQWPKNVIVFAALIFTTGDAWQPRDLDSLWPLLWRTCALFGLWSLAASATYLLNDVRDRENDRLHPRKARRPIASGEVSVGLALAVAALLTAVALPLTFLLDTTA
;
A
#
# COMPACT_ATOMS: atom_id res chain seq x y z
N MET A 1 -3.81 -49.93 18.44
CA MET A 1 -3.52 -48.99 17.35
C MET A 1 -4.31 -47.72 17.63
N SER A 2 -3.67 -46.76 18.25
CA SER A 2 -4.29 -45.46 18.50
C SER A 2 -4.13 -44.60 17.25
N THR A 3 -5.21 -44.40 16.50
CA THR A 3 -5.28 -43.40 15.46
C THR A 3 -5.44 -42.06 16.16
N THR A 4 -4.34 -41.36 16.37
CA THR A 4 -4.40 -39.94 16.69
C THR A 4 -4.94 -39.22 15.44
N ALA A 5 -6.24 -38.92 15.47
CA ALA A 5 -6.82 -38.02 14.51
C ALA A 5 -6.07 -36.68 14.68
N ASP A 6 -5.25 -36.34 13.67
CA ASP A 6 -4.72 -35.01 13.53
C ASP A 6 -5.91 -34.03 13.50
N ALA A 7 -6.11 -33.34 14.61
CA ALA A 7 -7.04 -32.24 14.62
C ALA A 7 -6.55 -31.23 13.57
N PRO A 8 -7.41 -30.79 12.64
CA PRO A 8 -7.00 -29.79 11.66
C PRO A 8 -6.50 -28.58 12.43
N ALA A 9 -5.26 -28.15 12.13
CA ALA A 9 -4.72 -26.94 12.68
C ALA A 9 -5.73 -25.83 12.41
N THR A 10 -6.35 -25.32 13.47
CA THR A 10 -7.24 -24.18 13.42
C THR A 10 -6.40 -23.01 12.90
N THR A 11 -6.47 -22.75 11.61
CA THR A 11 -5.95 -21.53 11.02
C THR A 11 -6.75 -20.39 11.66
N VAL A 12 -6.11 -19.70 12.60
CA VAL A 12 -6.70 -18.49 13.18
C VAL A 12 -6.82 -17.48 12.05
N GLN A 13 -8.02 -17.38 11.49
CA GLN A 13 -8.31 -16.33 10.51
C GLN A 13 -8.26 -14.98 11.22
N ARG A 14 -7.47 -14.07 10.65
CA ARG A 14 -7.42 -12.68 11.10
C ARG A 14 -8.78 -12.03 10.89
N SER A 15 -9.13 -11.04 11.73
CA SER A 15 -10.28 -10.18 11.45
C SER A 15 -10.07 -9.41 10.13
N VAL A 16 -11.16 -8.94 9.53
CA VAL A 16 -11.15 -8.31 8.20
C VAL A 16 -10.21 -7.10 8.14
N VAL A 17 -10.18 -6.26 9.18
CA VAL A 17 -9.37 -5.02 9.18
C VAL A 17 -7.87 -5.33 9.16
N PRO A 18 -7.30 -6.15 10.06
CA PRO A 18 -5.90 -6.55 9.96
C PRO A 18 -5.55 -7.28 8.66
N ALA A 19 -6.44 -8.12 8.14
CA ALA A 19 -6.24 -8.81 6.88
C ALA A 19 -6.19 -7.84 5.69
N LEU A 20 -7.07 -6.84 5.67
CA LEU A 20 -7.09 -5.79 4.66
C LEU A 20 -5.81 -4.95 4.70
N ILE A 21 -5.37 -4.53 5.89
CA ILE A 21 -4.12 -3.79 6.07
C ILE A 21 -2.93 -4.63 5.57
N ALA A 22 -2.89 -5.92 5.88
CA ALA A 22 -1.85 -6.81 5.37
C ALA A 22 -1.85 -6.91 3.84
N ALA A 23 -3.04 -6.93 3.21
CA ALA A 23 -3.19 -6.93 1.75
C ALA A 23 -2.71 -5.62 1.10
N MET A 24 -2.83 -4.49 1.79
CA MET A 24 -2.32 -3.19 1.35
C MET A 24 -0.79 -3.10 1.36
N ARG A 25 -0.13 -4.02 2.03
CA ARG A 25 1.33 -4.15 2.12
C ARG A 25 2.06 -2.87 2.58
N PRO A 26 1.74 -2.33 3.76
CA PRO A 26 2.41 -1.12 4.26
C PRO A 26 3.92 -1.31 4.44
N TYR A 27 4.39 -2.54 4.60
CA TYR A 27 5.84 -2.86 4.65
C TYR A 27 6.57 -2.58 3.33
N GLN A 28 5.86 -2.38 2.21
CA GLN A 28 6.43 -1.97 0.94
C GLN A 28 6.54 -0.45 0.79
N TRP A 29 5.84 0.32 1.61
CA TRP A 29 5.84 1.79 1.53
C TRP A 29 7.23 2.43 1.70
N PRO A 30 8.17 1.91 2.52
CA PRO A 30 9.51 2.47 2.61
C PRO A 30 10.24 2.59 1.27
N LYS A 31 9.89 1.76 0.28
CA LYS A 31 10.45 1.87 -1.08
C LYS A 31 10.09 3.19 -1.76
N ASN A 32 8.96 3.78 -1.39
CA ASN A 32 8.50 5.05 -1.94
C ASN A 32 9.27 6.25 -1.39
N VAL A 33 10.15 6.06 -0.42
CA VAL A 33 11.04 7.11 0.11
C VAL A 33 11.90 7.74 -1.00
N ILE A 34 12.01 7.08 -2.15
CA ILE A 34 12.72 7.63 -3.32
C ILE A 34 12.20 8.98 -3.76
N VAL A 35 10.92 9.31 -3.48
CA VAL A 35 10.35 10.62 -3.81
C VAL A 35 11.09 11.77 -3.10
N PHE A 36 11.69 11.50 -1.94
CA PHE A 36 12.49 12.48 -1.20
C PHE A 36 13.84 12.79 -1.86
N ALA A 37 14.29 11.94 -2.79
CA ALA A 37 15.49 12.22 -3.57
C ALA A 37 15.35 13.54 -4.36
N ALA A 38 14.14 13.90 -4.78
CA ALA A 38 13.89 15.17 -5.45
C ALA A 38 14.28 16.38 -4.59
N LEU A 39 14.10 16.33 -3.27
CA LEU A 39 14.54 17.41 -2.38
C LEU A 39 16.05 17.56 -2.36
N ILE A 40 16.78 16.45 -2.44
CA ILE A 40 18.25 16.46 -2.48
C ILE A 40 18.74 17.05 -3.80
N PHE A 41 18.17 16.61 -4.91
CA PHE A 41 18.59 17.06 -6.25
C PHE A 41 18.20 18.49 -6.57
N THR A 42 17.22 19.05 -5.86
CA THR A 42 16.78 20.46 -6.04
C THR A 42 17.43 21.42 -5.04
N THR A 43 18.40 20.93 -4.24
CA THR A 43 19.17 21.78 -3.32
C THR A 43 19.95 22.87 -4.10
N GLY A 44 19.76 24.10 -3.70
CA GLY A 44 20.38 25.25 -4.37
C GLY A 44 19.47 25.91 -5.40
N ASP A 45 18.58 25.18 -6.03
CA ASP A 45 17.64 25.68 -7.02
C ASP A 45 16.26 26.00 -6.42
N ALA A 46 15.59 25.00 -5.87
CA ALA A 46 14.25 25.14 -5.32
C ALA A 46 14.24 25.53 -3.84
N TRP A 47 15.29 25.23 -3.10
CA TRP A 47 15.46 25.56 -1.69
C TRP A 47 16.92 25.73 -1.31
N GLN A 48 17.20 26.44 -0.21
CA GLN A 48 18.55 26.75 0.23
C GLN A 48 18.83 26.18 1.63
N PRO A 49 19.97 25.50 1.85
CA PRO A 49 20.32 24.95 3.18
C PRO A 49 20.48 26.01 4.27
N ARG A 50 20.73 27.27 3.87
CA ARG A 50 20.87 28.41 4.79
C ARG A 50 19.53 29.09 5.10
N ASP A 51 18.47 28.74 4.36
CA ASP A 51 17.12 29.27 4.51
C ASP A 51 16.15 28.08 4.57
N LEU A 52 15.93 27.57 5.75
CA LEU A 52 15.04 26.42 5.96
C LEU A 52 13.56 26.73 5.69
N ASP A 53 13.18 28.01 5.68
CA ASP A 53 11.83 28.40 5.35
C ASP A 53 11.52 28.11 3.87
N SER A 54 12.53 28.12 3.01
CA SER A 54 12.41 27.73 1.60
C SER A 54 12.17 26.23 1.42
N LEU A 55 12.64 25.39 2.36
CA LEU A 55 12.44 23.95 2.33
C LEU A 55 11.02 23.53 2.73
N TRP A 56 10.40 24.24 3.69
CA TRP A 56 9.18 23.80 4.33
C TRP A 56 8.02 23.54 3.36
N PRO A 57 7.72 24.42 2.38
CA PRO A 57 6.67 24.16 1.40
C PRO A 57 6.91 22.92 0.56
N LEU A 58 8.16 22.62 0.24
CA LEU A 58 8.54 21.43 -0.54
C LEU A 58 8.50 20.17 0.30
N LEU A 59 8.91 20.24 1.55
CA LEU A 59 8.95 19.11 2.46
C LEU A 59 7.55 18.56 2.71
N TRP A 60 6.58 19.40 3.07
CA TRP A 60 5.23 18.90 3.32
C TRP A 60 4.56 18.35 2.06
N ARG A 61 4.82 18.96 0.89
CA ARG A 61 4.33 18.43 -0.40
C ARG A 61 4.95 17.07 -0.72
N THR A 62 6.23 16.90 -0.48
CA THR A 62 6.91 15.62 -0.68
C THR A 62 6.38 14.56 0.28
N CYS A 63 6.14 14.90 1.54
CA CYS A 63 5.49 14.00 2.49
C CYS A 63 4.08 13.61 2.05
N ALA A 64 3.29 14.56 1.58
CA ALA A 64 1.95 14.29 1.04
C ALA A 64 2.03 13.39 -0.20
N LEU A 65 2.96 13.64 -1.10
CA LEU A 65 3.19 12.81 -2.29
C LEU A 65 3.61 11.38 -1.91
N PHE A 66 4.47 11.24 -0.92
CA PHE A 66 4.85 9.94 -0.38
C PHE A 66 3.63 9.14 0.11
N GLY A 67 2.76 9.79 0.90
CA GLY A 67 1.52 9.19 1.38
C GLY A 67 0.58 8.79 0.24
N LEU A 68 0.34 9.69 -0.70
CA LEU A 68 -0.54 9.45 -1.86
C LEU A 68 0.01 8.34 -2.76
N TRP A 69 1.30 8.34 -3.01
CA TRP A 69 1.95 7.27 -3.78
C TRP A 69 1.83 5.91 -3.09
N SER A 70 1.98 5.89 -1.77
CA SER A 70 1.82 4.67 -0.97
C SER A 70 0.39 4.14 -1.02
N LEU A 71 -0.62 5.01 -1.00
CA LEU A 71 -2.02 4.61 -1.18
C LEU A 71 -2.27 4.05 -2.59
N ALA A 72 -1.74 4.68 -3.63
CA ALA A 72 -1.86 4.21 -5.01
C ALA A 72 -1.18 2.84 -5.19
N ALA A 73 0.00 2.65 -4.60
CA ALA A 73 0.69 1.37 -4.61
C ALA A 73 -0.14 0.28 -3.91
N SER A 74 -0.74 0.60 -2.76
CA SER A 74 -1.62 -0.32 -2.04
C SER A 74 -2.85 -0.71 -2.87
N ALA A 75 -3.46 0.22 -3.59
CA ALA A 75 -4.55 -0.06 -4.52
C ALA A 75 -4.10 -1.05 -5.61
N THR A 76 -2.91 -0.85 -6.16
CA THR A 76 -2.32 -1.75 -7.17
C THR A 76 -2.10 -3.15 -6.61
N TYR A 77 -1.60 -3.28 -5.38
CA TYR A 77 -1.42 -4.59 -4.74
C TYR A 77 -2.75 -5.31 -4.53
N LEU A 78 -3.79 -4.61 -4.11
CA LEU A 78 -5.13 -5.18 -3.97
C LEU A 78 -5.67 -5.70 -5.32
N LEU A 79 -5.54 -4.92 -6.38
CA LEU A 79 -5.98 -5.30 -7.73
C LEU A 79 -5.19 -6.51 -8.26
N ASN A 80 -3.88 -6.53 -8.06
CA ASN A 80 -3.04 -7.66 -8.47
C ASN A 80 -3.40 -8.92 -7.72
N ASP A 81 -3.64 -8.85 -6.42
CA ASP A 81 -4.00 -10.01 -5.61
C ASP A 81 -5.41 -10.54 -5.96
N VAL A 82 -6.33 -9.67 -6.36
CA VAL A 82 -7.64 -10.08 -6.91
C VAL A 82 -7.45 -10.82 -8.24
N ARG A 83 -6.66 -10.27 -9.14
CA ARG A 83 -6.39 -10.87 -10.45
C ARG A 83 -5.71 -12.23 -10.32
N ASP A 84 -4.76 -12.35 -9.41
CA ASP A 84 -3.94 -13.54 -9.24
C ASP A 84 -4.55 -14.54 -8.23
N ARG A 85 -5.74 -14.29 -7.70
CA ARG A 85 -6.39 -15.06 -6.63
C ARG A 85 -6.39 -16.55 -6.87
N GLU A 86 -6.81 -16.99 -8.04
CA GLU A 86 -6.90 -18.43 -8.37
C GLU A 86 -5.51 -19.07 -8.47
N ASN A 87 -4.56 -18.40 -9.11
CA ASN A 87 -3.18 -18.87 -9.19
C ASN A 87 -2.48 -18.89 -7.81
N ASP A 88 -2.76 -17.89 -6.99
CA ASP A 88 -2.19 -17.80 -5.64
C ASP A 88 -2.65 -18.97 -4.75
N ARG A 89 -3.88 -19.43 -4.90
CA ARG A 89 -4.41 -20.60 -4.18
C ARG A 89 -3.65 -21.89 -4.47
N LEU A 90 -3.05 -22.03 -5.64
CA LEU A 90 -2.27 -23.18 -6.07
C LEU A 90 -0.83 -23.13 -5.57
N HIS A 91 -0.37 -21.99 -5.07
CA HIS A 91 1.00 -21.81 -4.59
C HIS A 91 1.08 -21.98 -3.07
N PRO A 92 2.04 -22.77 -2.52
CA PRO A 92 2.11 -23.07 -1.09
C PRO A 92 2.19 -21.86 -0.16
N ARG A 93 2.89 -20.79 -0.61
CA ARG A 93 3.06 -19.56 0.18
C ARG A 93 1.99 -18.50 -0.14
N LYS A 94 1.70 -18.33 -1.44
CA LYS A 94 0.77 -17.30 -1.90
C LYS A 94 -0.69 -17.61 -1.56
N ALA A 95 -1.03 -18.86 -1.32
CA ALA A 95 -2.35 -19.27 -0.84
C ALA A 95 -2.73 -18.63 0.51
N ARG A 96 -1.76 -18.18 1.29
CA ARG A 96 -1.96 -17.49 2.57
C ARG A 96 -2.26 -16.00 2.44
N ARG A 97 -2.14 -15.43 1.23
CA ARG A 97 -2.50 -14.02 1.00
C ARG A 97 -3.97 -13.78 1.36
N PRO A 98 -4.31 -12.63 1.96
CA PRO A 98 -5.65 -12.40 2.49
C PRO A 98 -6.78 -12.60 1.48
N ILE A 99 -6.58 -12.19 0.23
CA ILE A 99 -7.60 -12.36 -0.82
C ILE A 99 -7.64 -13.81 -1.32
N ALA A 100 -6.50 -14.45 -1.51
CA ALA A 100 -6.43 -15.84 -1.94
C ALA A 100 -7.03 -16.79 -0.89
N SER A 101 -6.76 -16.55 0.40
CA SER A 101 -7.27 -17.33 1.52
C SER A 101 -8.75 -17.09 1.83
N GLY A 102 -9.34 -16.01 1.32
CA GLY A 102 -10.72 -15.61 1.60
C GLY A 102 -10.91 -14.76 2.85
N GLU A 103 -9.83 -14.37 3.56
CA GLU A 103 -9.91 -13.46 4.70
C GLU A 103 -10.47 -12.08 4.28
N VAL A 104 -10.15 -11.64 3.06
CA VAL A 104 -10.68 -10.44 2.42
C VAL A 104 -11.44 -10.85 1.17
N SER A 105 -12.70 -10.43 1.04
CA SER A 105 -13.50 -10.71 -0.14
C SER A 105 -13.01 -9.91 -1.35
N VAL A 106 -13.22 -10.43 -2.55
CA VAL A 106 -12.90 -9.73 -3.81
C VAL A 106 -13.65 -8.41 -3.89
N GLY A 107 -14.94 -8.38 -3.51
CA GLY A 107 -15.75 -7.16 -3.51
C GLY A 107 -15.20 -6.08 -2.61
N LEU A 108 -14.78 -6.42 -1.39
CA LEU A 108 -14.16 -5.49 -0.45
C LEU A 108 -12.82 -4.98 -0.97
N ALA A 109 -11.98 -5.88 -1.50
CA ALA A 109 -10.68 -5.50 -2.07
C ALA A 109 -10.83 -4.51 -3.22
N LEU A 110 -11.77 -4.75 -4.14
CA LEU A 110 -12.07 -3.85 -5.26
C LEU A 110 -12.63 -2.51 -4.77
N ALA A 111 -13.51 -2.50 -3.78
CA ALA A 111 -14.07 -1.29 -3.20
C ALA A 111 -12.99 -0.42 -2.55
N VAL A 112 -12.10 -1.02 -1.79
CA VAL A 112 -10.99 -0.31 -1.13
C VAL A 112 -9.98 0.19 -2.17
N ALA A 113 -9.63 -0.61 -3.17
CA ALA A 113 -8.75 -0.19 -4.26
C ALA A 113 -9.34 1.00 -5.03
N ALA A 114 -10.63 0.99 -5.32
CA ALA A 114 -11.32 2.11 -5.96
C ALA A 114 -11.31 3.36 -5.08
N LEU A 115 -11.55 3.22 -3.77
CA LEU A 115 -11.51 4.33 -2.81
C LEU A 115 -10.11 4.94 -2.72
N LEU A 116 -9.08 4.12 -2.58
CA LEU A 116 -7.69 4.58 -2.50
C LEU A 116 -7.29 5.34 -3.77
N THR A 117 -7.65 4.83 -4.93
CA THR A 117 -7.39 5.48 -6.22
C THR A 117 -8.17 6.79 -6.34
N ALA A 118 -9.45 6.80 -5.97
CA ALA A 118 -10.30 7.99 -6.00
C ALA A 118 -9.83 9.09 -5.04
N VAL A 119 -9.12 8.76 -3.98
CA VAL A 119 -8.49 9.72 -3.07
C VAL A 119 -7.12 10.16 -3.59
N ALA A 120 -6.28 9.21 -3.99
CA ALA A 120 -4.89 9.49 -4.36
C ALA A 120 -4.77 10.33 -5.64
N LEU A 121 -5.51 10.02 -6.69
CA LEU A 121 -5.37 10.71 -7.98
C LEU A 121 -5.81 12.19 -7.91
N PRO A 122 -7.00 12.56 -7.40
CA PRO A 122 -7.39 13.96 -7.33
C PRO A 122 -6.46 14.79 -6.43
N LEU A 123 -6.03 14.24 -5.30
CA LEU A 123 -5.14 14.94 -4.38
C LEU A 123 -3.75 15.14 -4.98
N THR A 124 -3.26 14.21 -5.79
CA THR A 124 -2.01 14.38 -6.53
C THR A 124 -2.12 15.53 -7.52
N PHE A 125 -3.22 15.64 -8.25
CA PHE A 125 -3.48 16.77 -9.14
C PHE A 125 -3.55 18.11 -8.40
N LEU A 126 -4.20 18.14 -7.23
CA LEU A 126 -4.28 19.35 -6.40
C LEU A 126 -2.90 19.79 -5.89
N LEU A 127 -2.02 18.85 -5.56
CA LEU A 127 -0.65 19.19 -5.16
C LEU A 127 0.15 19.82 -6.32
N ASP A 128 -0.09 19.38 -7.54
CA ASP A 128 0.57 19.93 -8.73
C ASP A 128 0.06 21.34 -9.06
N THR A 129 -1.23 21.57 -9.00
CA THR A 129 -1.86 22.86 -9.37
C THR A 129 -1.65 23.96 -8.35
N THR A 130 -1.24 23.64 -7.12
CA THR A 130 -0.93 24.62 -6.07
C THR A 130 0.53 25.08 -6.06
N ALA A 131 1.25 24.73 -7.09
CA ALA A 131 2.64 25.15 -7.26
C ALA A 131 2.75 26.64 -7.64
#